data_15af58c7cb71b65b062000abd5f46a0e
#
_entry.id   15af58c7cb71b65b062000abd5f46a0e
#
_cell.length_a   1.000
_cell.length_b   1.000
_cell.length_c   1.000
_cell.angle_alpha   90.00
_cell.angle_beta   90.00
_cell.angle_gamma   90.00
#
_symmetry.space_group_name_H-M   'P 1'
#
loop_
_entity.id
_entity.type
_entity.pdbx_description
1 polymer ?
#
loop_
_entity_poly.entity_id
_entity_poly.type
_entity_poly.pdbx_seq_one_letter_code
_entity_poly.pdbx_strand_id
1 'polypeptide(L)'
;GFMFFLYVPRGLLSASDFADCCIEGIKNMLLPLILMVLAFLFSYASDRIQFTQTIIDSVLPVMKKIPQLMPVIIFLVLGLTEFITGTNWGLYIIALPIVIPLSIAIDANTLLCISAVLSAGVFGSHICFYSDATIISSSACGCDNFEHGLSQMPYGFIGAILSIILFSVAGFFLT
;
A
#
# COMPACT_ATOMS: atom_id res chain seq x y z
N GLY A 1 -13.63 -17.26 15.22
CA GLY A 1 -14.27 -18.55 15.53
C GLY A 1 -13.26 -19.68 15.63
N PHE A 2 -12.55 -20.03 14.56
CA PHE A 2 -11.63 -21.20 14.52
C PHE A 2 -10.53 -21.14 15.58
N MET A 3 -9.90 -19.99 15.78
CA MET A 3 -8.85 -19.78 16.79
C MET A 3 -9.34 -20.03 18.22
N PHE A 4 -10.60 -19.72 18.53
CA PHE A 4 -11.20 -20.00 19.84
C PHE A 4 -11.14 -21.50 20.16
N PHE A 5 -11.59 -22.34 19.23
CA PHE A 5 -11.57 -23.81 19.41
C PHE A 5 -10.18 -24.42 19.43
N LEU A 6 -9.19 -23.70 18.93
CA LEU A 6 -7.81 -24.16 18.86
C LEU A 6 -7.02 -23.78 20.12
N TYR A 7 -7.23 -22.61 20.68
CA TYR A 7 -6.42 -22.11 21.81
C TYR A 7 -7.07 -22.30 23.17
N VAL A 8 -8.39 -22.06 23.29
CA VAL A 8 -9.06 -22.10 24.60
C VAL A 8 -9.16 -23.54 25.16
N PRO A 9 -9.58 -24.58 24.41
CA PRO A 9 -9.62 -25.94 24.94
C PRO A 9 -8.25 -26.55 25.24
N ARG A 10 -7.19 -26.02 24.60
CA ARG A 10 -5.81 -26.45 24.86
C ARG A 10 -5.14 -25.74 26.04
N GLY A 11 -5.86 -24.83 26.70
CA GLY A 11 -5.35 -24.07 27.85
C GLY A 11 -4.26 -23.06 27.49
N LEU A 12 -4.10 -22.69 26.23
CA LEU A 12 -3.10 -21.72 25.77
C LEU A 12 -3.55 -20.29 26.03
N LEU A 13 -4.87 -20.05 26.05
CA LEU A 13 -5.50 -18.76 26.37
C LEU A 13 -6.78 -19.02 27.18
N SER A 14 -7.06 -18.16 28.16
CA SER A 14 -8.36 -18.20 28.82
C SER A 14 -9.46 -17.64 27.89
N ALA A 15 -10.72 -17.99 28.14
CA ALA A 15 -11.83 -17.45 27.37
C ALA A 15 -11.95 -15.91 27.52
N SER A 16 -11.57 -15.38 28.68
CA SER A 16 -11.51 -13.94 28.95
C SER A 16 -10.43 -13.26 28.09
N ASP A 17 -9.20 -13.78 28.14
CA ASP A 17 -8.08 -13.23 27.36
C ASP A 17 -8.37 -13.26 25.86
N PHE A 18 -9.03 -14.34 25.38
CA PHE A 18 -9.46 -14.43 23.99
C PHE A 18 -10.48 -13.33 23.62
N ALA A 19 -11.45 -13.07 24.51
CA ALA A 19 -12.43 -12.01 24.31
C ALA A 19 -11.78 -10.62 24.31
N ASP A 20 -10.83 -10.38 25.21
CA ASP A 20 -10.08 -9.12 25.29
C ASP A 20 -9.24 -8.91 24.03
N CYS A 21 -8.54 -9.93 23.54
CA CYS A 21 -7.82 -9.89 22.26
C CYS A 21 -8.75 -9.58 21.06
N CYS A 22 -9.95 -10.15 21.04
CA CYS A 22 -10.94 -9.85 19.99
C CYS A 22 -11.39 -8.39 20.05
N ILE A 23 -11.67 -7.86 21.24
CA ILE A 23 -12.09 -6.46 21.43
C ILE A 23 -10.97 -5.51 21.00
N GLU A 24 -9.72 -5.82 21.37
CA GLU A 24 -8.57 -5.03 20.99
C GLU A 24 -8.33 -5.07 19.48
N GLY A 25 -8.46 -6.24 18.86
CA GLY A 25 -8.40 -6.40 17.41
C GLY A 25 -9.46 -5.56 16.68
N ILE A 26 -10.69 -5.53 17.18
CA ILE A 26 -11.77 -4.67 16.64
C ILE A 26 -11.41 -3.19 16.77
N LYS A 27 -10.91 -2.76 17.94
CA LYS A 27 -10.47 -1.38 18.15
C LYS A 27 -9.37 -0.98 17.18
N ASN A 28 -8.39 -1.85 16.92
CA ASN A 28 -7.30 -1.61 16.00
C ASN A 28 -7.77 -1.54 14.54
N MET A 29 -8.86 -2.24 14.19
CA MET A 29 -9.47 -2.17 12.86
C MET A 29 -10.39 -0.96 12.66
N LEU A 30 -10.77 -0.26 13.73
CA LEU A 30 -11.69 0.87 13.64
C LEU A 30 -11.10 2.02 12.82
N LEU A 31 -9.83 2.34 13.02
CA LEU A 31 -9.15 3.41 12.27
C LEU A 31 -9.06 3.10 10.77
N PRO A 32 -8.59 1.92 10.31
CA PRO A 32 -8.64 1.55 8.90
C PRO A 32 -10.04 1.61 8.29
N LEU A 33 -11.07 1.19 9.02
CA LEU A 33 -12.45 1.26 8.55
C LEU A 33 -12.95 2.71 8.38
N ILE A 34 -12.65 3.59 9.34
CA ILE A 34 -12.98 5.02 9.23
C ILE A 34 -12.26 5.64 8.04
N LEU A 35 -10.96 5.35 7.86
CA LEU A 35 -10.18 5.83 6.73
C LEU A 35 -10.76 5.35 5.39
N MET A 36 -11.22 4.10 5.33
CA MET A 36 -11.86 3.56 4.13
C MET A 36 -13.16 4.30 3.80
N VAL A 37 -14.00 4.60 4.79
CA VAL A 37 -15.23 5.39 4.58
C VAL A 37 -14.89 6.81 4.13
N LEU A 38 -13.91 7.46 4.77
CA LEU A 38 -13.46 8.80 4.37
C LEU A 38 -12.90 8.82 2.95
N ALA A 39 -12.25 7.75 2.52
CA ALA A 39 -11.75 7.62 1.16
C ALA A 39 -12.86 7.51 0.11
N PHE A 40 -13.92 6.77 0.38
CA PHE A 40 -15.08 6.75 -0.50
C PHE A 40 -15.71 8.15 -0.61
N LEU A 41 -15.80 8.87 0.52
CA LEU A 41 -16.28 10.25 0.52
C LEU A 41 -15.34 11.18 -0.27
N PHE A 42 -14.03 11.01 -0.11
CA PHE A 42 -13.02 11.76 -0.86
C PHE A 42 -13.12 11.47 -2.37
N SER A 43 -13.22 10.20 -2.76
CA SER A 43 -13.40 9.81 -4.15
C SER A 43 -14.66 10.43 -4.74
N TYR A 44 -15.79 10.34 -4.04
CA TYR A 44 -17.04 10.96 -4.48
C TYR A 44 -16.93 12.48 -4.60
N ALA A 45 -16.29 13.15 -3.64
CA ALA A 45 -16.07 14.59 -3.70
C ALA A 45 -15.14 14.98 -4.86
N SER A 46 -14.08 14.22 -5.08
CA SER A 46 -13.13 14.41 -6.19
C SER A 46 -13.79 14.31 -7.55
N ASP A 47 -14.69 13.35 -7.72
CA ASP A 47 -15.48 13.21 -8.96
C ASP A 47 -16.39 14.42 -9.18
N ARG A 48 -17.01 14.93 -8.12
CA ARG A 48 -17.90 16.09 -8.20
C ARG A 48 -17.20 17.38 -8.62
N ILE A 49 -15.96 17.59 -8.16
CA ILE A 49 -15.15 18.76 -8.53
C ILE A 49 -14.28 18.51 -9.76
N GLN A 50 -14.44 17.36 -10.43
CA GLN A 50 -13.65 16.93 -11.59
C GLN A 50 -12.13 16.95 -11.32
N PHE A 51 -11.72 16.71 -10.06
CA PHE A 51 -10.32 16.74 -9.66
C PHE A 51 -9.50 15.69 -10.41
N THR A 52 -10.02 14.46 -10.48
CA THR A 52 -9.38 13.35 -11.21
C THR A 52 -9.22 13.72 -12.69
N GLN A 53 -10.23 14.33 -13.33
CA GLN A 53 -10.15 14.75 -14.71
C GLN A 53 -9.10 15.85 -14.93
N THR A 54 -9.00 16.80 -14.01
CA THR A 54 -7.99 17.87 -14.07
C THR A 54 -6.57 17.31 -13.98
N ILE A 55 -6.34 16.31 -13.10
CA ILE A 55 -5.05 15.61 -13.02
C ILE A 55 -4.77 14.86 -14.31
N ILE A 56 -5.75 14.12 -14.83
CA ILE A 56 -5.61 13.37 -16.08
C ILE A 56 -5.22 14.33 -17.20
N ASP A 57 -5.93 15.42 -17.40
CA ASP A 57 -5.67 16.39 -18.47
C ASP A 57 -4.28 17.03 -18.35
N SER A 58 -3.79 17.23 -17.13
CA SER A 58 -2.47 17.81 -16.87
C SER A 58 -1.34 16.83 -17.15
N VAL A 59 -1.52 15.56 -16.84
CA VAL A 59 -0.49 14.50 -16.92
C VAL A 59 -0.51 13.78 -18.28
N LEU A 60 -1.68 13.71 -18.91
CA LEU A 60 -1.93 13.02 -20.17
C LEU A 60 -0.93 13.34 -21.30
N PRO A 61 -0.58 14.62 -21.58
CA PRO A 61 0.33 14.96 -22.67
C PRO A 61 1.74 14.39 -22.49
N VAL A 62 2.18 14.23 -21.25
CA VAL A 62 3.50 13.69 -20.91
C VAL A 62 3.47 12.16 -20.93
N MET A 63 2.45 11.56 -20.33
CA MET A 63 2.35 10.11 -20.15
C MET A 63 1.97 9.36 -21.43
N LYS A 64 1.19 9.97 -22.34
CA LYS A 64 0.87 9.37 -23.65
C LYS A 64 2.09 9.08 -24.51
N LYS A 65 3.21 9.72 -24.25
CA LYS A 65 4.45 9.46 -25.01
C LYS A 65 5.14 8.15 -24.60
N ILE A 66 4.91 7.70 -23.37
CA ILE A 66 5.62 6.55 -22.80
C ILE A 66 4.67 5.76 -21.86
N PRO A 67 3.56 5.22 -22.35
CA PRO A 67 2.59 4.51 -21.52
C PRO A 67 3.19 3.26 -20.86
N GLN A 68 4.19 2.63 -21.51
CA GLN A 68 4.88 1.43 -21.00
C GLN A 68 5.64 1.68 -19.70
N LEU A 69 6.09 2.92 -19.44
CA LEU A 69 6.81 3.27 -18.21
C LEU A 69 5.90 3.71 -17.05
N MET A 70 4.59 3.82 -17.30
CA MET A 70 3.62 4.23 -16.28
C MET A 70 3.71 3.40 -14.99
N PRO A 71 3.77 2.06 -15.00
CA PRO A 71 3.88 1.26 -13.78
C PRO A 71 5.15 1.58 -12.99
N VAL A 72 6.27 1.83 -13.67
CA VAL A 72 7.54 2.19 -13.02
C VAL A 72 7.45 3.55 -12.33
N ILE A 73 6.86 4.53 -12.99
CA ILE A 73 6.69 5.89 -12.44
C ILE A 73 5.78 5.84 -11.22
N ILE A 74 4.66 5.11 -11.31
CA ILE A 74 3.76 4.88 -10.17
C ILE A 74 4.51 4.25 -9.01
N PHE A 75 5.27 3.18 -9.26
CA PHE A 75 6.03 2.48 -8.23
C PHE A 75 7.01 3.41 -7.52
N LEU A 76 7.78 4.21 -8.25
CA LEU A 76 8.78 5.11 -7.68
C LEU A 76 8.15 6.25 -6.87
N VAL A 77 7.16 6.93 -7.45
CA VAL A 77 6.52 8.08 -6.81
C VAL A 77 5.77 7.65 -5.56
N LEU A 78 4.97 6.59 -5.66
CA LEU A 78 4.18 6.11 -4.53
C LEU A 78 5.03 5.39 -3.49
N GLY A 79 6.09 4.69 -3.90
CA GLY A 79 7.05 4.08 -2.96
C GLY A 79 7.77 5.11 -2.10
N LEU A 80 8.18 6.24 -2.71
CA LEU A 80 8.75 7.36 -1.97
C LEU A 80 7.71 8.02 -1.04
N THR A 81 6.49 8.20 -1.54
CA THR A 81 5.39 8.74 -0.73
C THR A 81 5.11 7.86 0.48
N GLU A 82 5.06 6.54 0.30
CA GLU A 82 4.83 5.59 1.39
C GLU A 82 5.98 5.56 2.39
N PHE A 83 7.22 5.65 1.93
CA PHE A 83 8.37 5.79 2.83
C PHE A 83 8.23 7.01 3.76
N ILE A 84 7.68 8.13 3.24
CA ILE A 84 7.46 9.36 4.01
C ILE A 84 6.22 9.27 4.90
N THR A 85 5.16 8.58 4.46
CA THR A 85 3.88 8.55 5.20
C THR A 85 3.76 7.36 6.14
N GLY A 86 4.38 6.23 5.80
CA GLY A 86 4.39 5.00 6.61
C GLY A 86 3.04 4.28 6.74
N THR A 87 2.05 4.59 5.87
CA THR A 87 0.69 4.04 5.97
C THR A 87 0.17 3.48 4.65
N ASN A 88 0.30 2.18 4.45
CA ASN A 88 -0.14 1.48 3.24
C ASN A 88 -1.62 1.73 2.90
N TRP A 89 -2.47 1.68 3.89
CA TRP A 89 -3.90 1.81 3.67
C TRP A 89 -4.28 3.18 3.14
N GLY A 90 -3.68 4.24 3.71
CA GLY A 90 -3.87 5.61 3.22
C GLY A 90 -3.42 5.79 1.78
N LEU A 91 -2.27 5.20 1.44
CA LEU A 91 -1.75 5.25 0.07
C LEU A 91 -2.69 4.59 -0.93
N TYR A 92 -3.12 3.34 -0.67
CA TYR A 92 -3.98 2.59 -1.60
C TYR A 92 -5.31 3.28 -1.84
N ILE A 93 -5.89 3.82 -0.78
CA ILE A 93 -7.17 4.50 -0.77
C ILE A 93 -7.15 5.76 -1.64
N ILE A 94 -6.04 6.52 -1.62
CA ILE A 94 -5.90 7.75 -2.40
C ILE A 94 -5.41 7.46 -3.82
N ALA A 95 -4.46 6.54 -3.96
CA ALA A 95 -3.81 6.32 -5.25
C ALA A 95 -4.68 5.54 -6.25
N LEU A 96 -5.39 4.48 -5.82
CA LEU A 96 -6.15 3.64 -6.76
C LEU A 96 -7.25 4.40 -7.52
N PRO A 97 -8.08 5.26 -6.88
CA PRO A 97 -9.08 6.05 -7.60
C PRO A 97 -8.50 7.02 -8.64
N ILE A 98 -7.24 7.39 -8.52
CA ILE A 98 -6.54 8.26 -9.47
C ILE A 98 -5.85 7.43 -10.55
N VAL A 99 -5.13 6.38 -10.16
CA VAL A 99 -4.30 5.58 -11.06
C VAL A 99 -5.15 4.76 -12.06
N ILE A 100 -6.29 4.21 -11.62
CA ILE A 100 -7.13 3.39 -12.49
C ILE A 100 -7.69 4.21 -13.67
N PRO A 101 -8.38 5.34 -13.47
CA PRO A 101 -8.86 6.16 -14.59
C PRO A 101 -7.71 6.70 -15.46
N LEU A 102 -6.59 7.07 -14.84
CA LEU A 102 -5.42 7.56 -15.56
C LEU A 102 -4.83 6.48 -16.47
N SER A 103 -4.67 5.25 -15.99
CA SER A 103 -4.15 4.14 -16.82
C SER A 103 -5.02 3.85 -18.04
N ILE A 104 -6.35 3.92 -17.88
CA ILE A 104 -7.30 3.76 -18.98
C ILE A 104 -7.19 4.92 -19.97
N ALA A 105 -7.05 6.16 -19.48
CA ALA A 105 -6.98 7.35 -20.32
C ALA A 105 -5.72 7.42 -21.20
N ILE A 106 -4.62 6.80 -20.76
CA ILE A 106 -3.35 6.75 -21.52
C ILE A 106 -3.14 5.44 -22.27
N ASP A 107 -4.12 4.52 -22.21
CA ASP A 107 -4.05 3.18 -22.83
C ASP A 107 -2.89 2.32 -22.29
N ALA A 108 -2.59 2.48 -20.98
CA ALA A 108 -1.61 1.64 -20.27
C ALA A 108 -2.31 0.41 -19.66
N ASN A 109 -1.52 -0.64 -19.41
CA ASN A 109 -2.06 -1.83 -18.76
C ASN A 109 -2.48 -1.53 -17.32
N THR A 110 -3.79 -1.43 -17.09
CA THR A 110 -4.37 -1.06 -15.78
C THR A 110 -3.98 -2.05 -14.68
N LEU A 111 -3.89 -3.35 -14.99
CA LEU A 111 -3.50 -4.36 -14.01
C LEU A 111 -2.07 -4.17 -13.52
N LEU A 112 -1.15 -3.84 -14.44
CA LEU A 112 0.23 -3.51 -14.08
C LEU A 112 0.31 -2.23 -13.24
N CYS A 113 -0.50 -1.23 -13.56
CA CYS A 113 -0.55 0.01 -12.77
C CYS A 113 -1.07 -0.24 -11.35
N ILE A 114 -2.12 -1.05 -11.19
CA ILE A 114 -2.62 -1.47 -9.87
C ILE A 114 -1.54 -2.25 -9.11
N SER A 115 -0.86 -3.19 -9.78
CA SER A 115 0.22 -3.97 -9.17
C SER A 115 1.37 -3.07 -8.72
N ALA A 116 1.68 -2.02 -9.47
CA ALA A 116 2.70 -1.03 -9.11
C ALA A 116 2.30 -0.23 -7.85
N VAL A 117 1.03 0.17 -7.71
CA VAL A 117 0.52 0.83 -6.49
C VAL A 117 0.68 -0.07 -5.28
N LEU A 118 0.26 -1.33 -5.37
CA LEU A 118 0.35 -2.28 -4.27
C LEU A 118 1.79 -2.58 -3.89
N SER A 119 2.66 -2.79 -4.88
CA SER A 119 4.08 -3.03 -4.65
C SER A 119 4.79 -1.83 -4.06
N ALA A 120 4.43 -0.61 -4.46
CA ALA A 120 4.96 0.63 -3.92
C ALA A 120 4.65 0.78 -2.43
N GLY A 121 3.42 0.48 -2.02
CA GLY A 121 3.02 0.50 -0.62
C GLY A 121 3.81 -0.50 0.21
N VAL A 122 3.93 -1.75 -0.26
CA VAL A 122 4.72 -2.78 0.42
C VAL A 122 6.19 -2.37 0.54
N PHE A 123 6.80 -1.89 -0.54
CA PHE A 123 8.19 -1.43 -0.52
C PHE A 123 8.40 -0.30 0.48
N GLY A 124 7.61 0.77 0.37
CA GLY A 124 7.76 1.95 1.22
C GLY A 124 7.57 1.64 2.70
N SER A 125 6.57 0.82 3.06
CA SER A 125 6.33 0.44 4.45
C SER A 125 7.44 -0.43 5.05
N HIS A 126 8.09 -1.28 4.24
CA HIS A 126 9.17 -2.14 4.73
C HIS A 126 10.48 -1.39 4.99
N ILE A 127 10.71 -0.26 4.30
CA ILE A 127 11.89 0.58 4.54
C ILE A 127 11.62 1.77 5.47
N CYS A 128 10.35 2.03 5.80
CA CYS A 128 9.94 3.10 6.70
C CYS A 128 10.13 2.68 8.16
N PHE A 129 10.78 3.54 8.96
CA PHE A 129 11.09 3.26 10.38
C PHE A 129 9.88 3.32 11.30
N TYR A 130 8.81 3.99 10.90
CA TYR A 130 7.60 4.21 11.71
C TYR A 130 6.35 3.63 11.07
N SER A 131 6.50 2.76 10.09
CA SER A 131 5.36 2.00 9.58
C SER A 131 4.88 0.98 10.60
N ASP A 132 3.58 0.68 10.56
CA ASP A 132 2.99 -0.35 11.40
C ASP A 132 3.66 -1.73 11.20
N ALA A 133 4.03 -2.07 9.97
CA ALA A 133 4.75 -3.29 9.66
C ALA A 133 6.10 -3.38 10.38
N THR A 134 6.92 -2.32 10.35
CA THR A 134 8.22 -2.26 11.01
C THR A 134 8.09 -2.28 12.54
N ILE A 135 7.13 -1.51 13.09
CA ILE A 135 6.87 -1.45 14.54
C ILE A 135 6.42 -2.81 15.07
N ILE A 136 5.46 -3.46 14.41
CA ILE A 136 4.96 -4.77 14.84
C ILE A 136 6.06 -5.82 14.75
N SER A 137 6.83 -5.86 13.67
CA SER A 137 7.90 -6.82 13.46
C SER A 137 9.03 -6.67 14.49
N SER A 138 9.51 -5.44 14.73
CA SER A 138 10.55 -5.15 15.72
C SER A 138 10.11 -5.51 17.14
N SER A 139 8.87 -5.16 17.49
CA SER A 139 8.27 -5.49 18.79
C SER A 139 8.14 -6.99 18.99
N ALA A 140 7.72 -7.73 17.96
CA ALA A 140 7.58 -9.17 18.01
C ALA A 140 8.95 -9.90 18.15
N CYS A 141 9.99 -9.34 17.54
CA CYS A 141 11.36 -9.86 17.61
C CYS A 141 12.12 -9.36 18.85
N GLY A 142 11.57 -8.41 19.62
CA GLY A 142 12.25 -7.84 20.79
C GLY A 142 13.51 -7.04 20.45
N CYS A 143 13.59 -6.48 19.23
CA CYS A 143 14.71 -5.66 18.77
C CYS A 143 14.33 -4.19 18.67
N ASP A 144 15.34 -3.32 18.61
CA ASP A 144 15.14 -1.89 18.40
C ASP A 144 14.53 -1.63 17.03
N ASN A 145 13.52 -0.75 16.98
CA ASN A 145 12.77 -0.46 15.75
C ASN A 145 13.63 0.18 14.66
N PHE A 146 14.55 1.07 15.04
CA PHE A 146 15.44 1.73 14.09
C PHE A 146 16.49 0.77 13.52
N GLU A 147 17.09 -0.07 14.38
CA GLU A 147 18.04 -1.13 13.96
C GLU A 147 17.34 -2.14 13.02
N HIS A 148 16.10 -2.52 13.33
CA HIS A 148 15.31 -3.38 12.48
C HIS A 148 15.10 -2.75 11.09
N GLY A 149 14.64 -1.49 11.04
CA GLY A 149 14.46 -0.76 9.79
C GLY A 149 15.75 -0.65 8.97
N LEU A 150 16.87 -0.31 9.59
CA LEU A 150 18.18 -0.26 8.92
C LEU A 150 18.60 -1.61 8.34
N SER A 151 18.36 -2.69 9.07
CA SER A 151 18.71 -4.04 8.60
C SER A 151 17.84 -4.51 7.43
N GLN A 152 16.61 -4.04 7.33
CA GLN A 152 15.69 -4.34 6.22
C GLN A 152 15.94 -3.50 4.96
N MET A 153 16.45 -2.27 5.09
CA MET A 153 16.64 -1.37 3.97
C MET A 153 17.38 -1.97 2.76
N PRO A 154 18.52 -2.65 2.90
CA PRO A 154 19.23 -3.23 1.77
C PRO A 154 18.37 -4.23 0.98
N TYR A 155 17.61 -5.05 1.68
CA TYR A 155 16.69 -6.02 1.05
C TYR A 155 15.52 -5.33 0.35
N GLY A 156 14.97 -4.27 0.97
CA GLY A 156 13.94 -3.44 0.36
C GLY A 156 14.43 -2.79 -0.94
N PHE A 157 15.63 -2.24 -0.97
CA PHE A 157 16.21 -1.65 -2.19
C PHE A 157 16.49 -2.69 -3.27
N ILE A 158 16.97 -3.87 -2.92
CA ILE A 158 17.12 -4.98 -3.89
C ILE A 158 15.77 -5.34 -4.49
N GLY A 159 14.73 -5.48 -3.66
CA GLY A 159 13.37 -5.74 -4.11
C GLY A 159 12.83 -4.61 -5.02
N ALA A 160 13.12 -3.36 -4.70
CA ALA A 160 12.73 -2.20 -5.51
C ALA A 160 13.39 -2.22 -6.89
N ILE A 161 14.70 -2.50 -6.96
CA ILE A 161 15.43 -2.59 -8.24
C ILE A 161 14.85 -3.71 -9.11
N LEU A 162 14.60 -4.88 -8.51
CA LEU A 162 13.97 -6.00 -9.22
C LEU A 162 12.56 -5.63 -9.70
N SER A 163 11.76 -4.95 -8.88
CA SER A 163 10.42 -4.48 -9.26
C SER A 163 10.47 -3.49 -10.42
N ILE A 164 11.40 -2.54 -10.41
CA ILE A 164 11.59 -1.57 -11.50
C ILE A 164 11.90 -2.31 -12.81
N ILE A 165 12.82 -3.28 -12.77
CA ILE A 165 13.18 -4.10 -13.95
C ILE A 165 11.95 -4.87 -14.45
N LEU A 166 11.25 -5.56 -13.54
CA LEU A 166 10.07 -6.36 -13.90
C LEU A 166 8.93 -5.49 -14.47
N PHE A 167 8.63 -4.34 -13.85
CA PHE A 167 7.61 -3.42 -14.35
C PHE A 167 8.02 -2.80 -15.69
N SER A 168 9.31 -2.51 -15.90
CA SER A 168 9.81 -2.03 -17.19
C SER A 168 9.61 -3.09 -18.27
N VAL A 169 10.07 -4.32 -18.02
CA VAL A 169 9.92 -5.43 -18.96
C VAL A 169 8.44 -5.73 -19.24
N ALA A 170 7.64 -5.89 -18.18
CA ALA A 170 6.21 -6.19 -18.32
C ALA A 170 5.45 -5.05 -19.04
N GLY A 171 5.81 -3.79 -18.79
CA GLY A 171 5.23 -2.65 -19.48
C GLY A 171 5.49 -2.65 -20.99
N PHE A 172 6.63 -3.14 -21.44
CA PHE A 172 6.91 -3.27 -22.89
C PHE A 172 6.24 -4.47 -23.56
N PHE A 173 6.00 -5.55 -22.81
CA PHE A 173 5.43 -6.78 -23.39
C PHE A 173 3.90 -6.88 -23.26
N LEU A 174 3.28 -6.16 -22.34
CA LEU A 174 1.85 -6.28 -22.00
C LEU A 174 1.03 -5.02 -22.35
N THR A 175 1.63 -4.03 -22.98
CA THR A 175 0.93 -2.83 -23.45
C THR A 175 0.47 -3.01 -24.88
#